data_e773f2a9d40922c75edf2d95dd6c7b24
#
_entry.id   e773f2a9d40922c75edf2d95dd6c7b24
#
_cell.length_a   1.000
_cell.length_b   1.000
_cell.length_c   1.000
_cell.angle_alpha   90.00
_cell.angle_beta   90.00
_cell.angle_gamma   90.00
#
_symmetry.space_group_name_H-M   'P 1'
#
loop_
_entity.id
_entity.type
_entity.pdbx_description
1 polymer ?
#
loop_
_entity_poly.entity_id
_entity_poly.type
_entity_poly.pdbx_seq_one_letter_code
_entity_poly.pdbx_strand_id
1 'polypeptide(L)'
;MPSKLYRDEAIVLRTYRLGEADRIIVMLTRAHGQVRAVAKGVRKTGSRFGARLEPFSMVDVQLHAGRSLDVVTQVETIEPFSAPVCSDYAVFTCASTMVETAERLTEDDGDLGTTDSPQQFLLLYGALAAMARRRHAPGLVLDSYLLRALALAGWAPSCFDCARCGEPGPHTAFHVQAGGAVCASCRPAGSVEVSPRTMALLGALLSGDWALADDSEPRERSAASGLVSAYVTWHLERRLRSLALVERT
;
A
#
# COMPACT_ATOMS: atom_id res chain seq x y z
N MET A 1 -11.84 26.76 23.62
CA MET A 1 -10.83 26.39 22.62
C MET A 1 -10.96 24.91 22.36
N PRO A 2 -11.01 24.40 21.13
CA PRO A 2 -11.04 22.97 20.89
C PRO A 2 -9.79 22.34 21.53
N SER A 3 -9.97 21.16 22.13
CA SER A 3 -8.87 20.40 22.72
C SER A 3 -7.80 20.16 21.64
N LYS A 4 -6.54 20.51 21.95
CA LYS A 4 -5.42 20.17 21.06
C LYS A 4 -5.06 18.68 21.13
N LEU A 5 -5.71 17.91 21.97
CA LEU A 5 -5.56 16.47 22.10
C LEU A 5 -6.66 15.77 21.28
N TYR A 6 -6.24 14.78 20.50
CA TYR A 6 -7.15 13.88 19.78
C TYR A 6 -6.60 12.45 19.80
N ARG A 7 -7.44 11.46 19.52
CA ARG A 7 -7.10 10.04 19.52
C ARG A 7 -7.58 9.41 18.23
N ASP A 8 -6.77 8.50 17.68
CA ASP A 8 -7.10 7.81 16.44
C ASP A 8 -6.41 6.44 16.37
N GLU A 9 -6.98 5.53 15.59
CA GLU A 9 -6.31 4.30 15.17
C GLU A 9 -5.33 4.62 14.05
N ALA A 10 -4.11 4.11 14.12
CA ALA A 10 -3.06 4.42 13.16
C ALA A 10 -2.21 3.20 12.80
N ILE A 11 -1.75 3.15 11.55
CA ILE A 11 -0.72 2.22 11.08
C ILE A 11 0.58 2.99 10.93
N VAL A 12 1.64 2.52 11.59
CA VAL A 12 2.97 3.14 11.47
C VAL A 12 3.57 2.80 10.12
N LEU A 13 3.78 3.82 9.28
CA LEU A 13 4.36 3.68 7.94
C LEU A 13 5.87 3.74 7.98
N ARG A 14 6.41 4.77 8.65
CA ARG A 14 7.85 5.06 8.66
C ARG A 14 8.29 5.79 9.90
N THR A 15 9.58 5.64 10.24
CA THR A 15 10.18 6.40 11.35
C THR A 15 11.48 7.06 10.93
N TYR A 16 11.72 8.29 11.40
CA TYR A 16 12.96 9.01 11.20
C TYR A 16 13.60 9.37 12.54
N ARG A 17 14.92 9.36 12.62
CA ARG A 17 15.63 9.83 13.80
C ARG A 17 15.50 11.35 13.92
N LEU A 18 15.21 11.83 15.14
CA LEU A 18 15.17 13.25 15.47
C LEU A 18 16.02 13.47 16.73
N GLY A 19 17.16 14.16 16.57
CA GLY A 19 18.12 14.31 17.65
C GLY A 19 18.61 12.98 18.23
N GLU A 20 18.95 12.97 19.53
CA GLU A 20 19.54 11.79 20.19
C GLU A 20 18.52 10.76 20.63
N ALA A 21 17.36 11.18 21.10
CA ALA A 21 16.41 10.31 21.80
C ALA A 21 15.03 10.19 21.14
N ASP A 22 14.71 11.07 20.20
CA ASP A 22 13.39 11.20 19.62
C ASP A 22 13.30 10.55 18.24
N ARG A 23 12.07 10.33 17.74
CA ARG A 23 11.78 9.97 16.34
C ARG A 23 10.60 10.79 15.83
N ILE A 24 10.60 11.08 14.54
CA ILE A 24 9.41 11.46 13.80
C ILE A 24 8.77 10.15 13.32
N ILE A 25 7.50 9.99 13.60
CA ILE A 25 6.68 8.85 13.20
C ILE A 25 5.72 9.33 12.11
N VAL A 26 5.74 8.67 10.95
CA VAL A 26 4.75 8.86 9.89
C VAL A 26 3.72 7.74 10.03
N MET A 27 2.47 8.12 10.13
CA MET A 27 1.35 7.19 10.36
C MET A 27 0.22 7.49 9.38
N LEU A 28 -0.43 6.46 8.89
CA LEU A 28 -1.74 6.58 8.26
C LEU A 28 -2.79 6.35 9.36
N THR A 29 -3.59 7.37 9.64
CA THR A 29 -4.65 7.31 10.64
C THR A 29 -5.99 7.01 9.98
N ARG A 30 -6.92 6.50 10.76
CA ARG A 30 -8.24 6.12 10.25
C ARG A 30 -9.11 7.33 9.89
N ALA A 31 -9.07 8.38 10.71
CA ALA A 31 -9.96 9.53 10.57
C ALA A 31 -9.26 10.81 10.10
N HIS A 32 -7.93 10.95 10.31
CA HIS A 32 -7.20 12.19 10.04
C HIS A 32 -6.18 12.08 8.90
N GLY A 33 -6.23 11.00 8.10
CA GLY A 33 -5.30 10.80 6.99
C GLY A 33 -3.86 10.54 7.46
N GLN A 34 -2.89 11.00 6.68
CA GLN A 34 -1.49 10.86 7.04
C GLN A 34 -1.08 11.91 8.09
N VAL A 35 -0.56 11.43 9.21
CA VAL A 35 -0.09 12.28 10.31
C VAL A 35 1.41 12.07 10.54
N ARG A 36 2.12 13.17 10.78
CA ARG A 36 3.53 13.17 11.17
C ARG A 36 3.64 13.69 12.60
N ALA A 37 4.16 12.85 13.51
CA ALA A 37 4.24 13.19 14.93
C ALA A 37 5.59 12.89 15.53
N VAL A 38 6.01 13.68 16.52
CA VAL A 38 7.23 13.46 17.29
C VAL A 38 6.93 12.54 18.49
N ALA A 39 7.64 11.42 18.57
CA ALA A 39 7.66 10.54 19.73
C ALA A 39 8.91 10.88 20.59
N LYS A 40 8.70 11.69 21.64
CA LYS A 40 9.80 12.15 22.52
C LYS A 40 10.33 11.01 23.38
N GLY A 41 11.66 10.88 23.42
CA GLY A 41 12.34 9.89 24.23
C GLY A 41 12.12 8.43 23.81
N VAL A 42 11.58 8.18 22.62
CA VAL A 42 11.23 6.82 22.15
C VAL A 42 12.44 5.89 22.05
N ARG A 43 13.65 6.44 21.85
CA ARG A 43 14.92 5.68 21.73
C ARG A 43 15.62 5.44 23.06
N LYS A 44 15.12 5.99 24.18
CA LYS A 44 15.68 5.72 25.52
C LYS A 44 15.33 4.30 25.95
N THR A 45 16.25 3.63 26.65
CA THR A 45 16.08 2.25 27.15
C THR A 45 14.81 2.07 27.99
N GLY A 46 14.44 3.08 28.80
CA GLY A 46 13.21 3.10 29.58
C GLY A 46 12.03 3.79 28.90
N SER A 47 11.98 3.79 27.56
CA SER A 47 10.91 4.45 26.82
C SER A 47 9.54 3.84 27.14
N ARG A 48 8.58 4.70 27.48
CA ARG A 48 7.17 4.31 27.66
C ARG A 48 6.49 3.85 26.35
N PHE A 49 7.05 4.18 25.20
CA PHE A 49 6.53 3.78 23.91
C PHE A 49 7.05 2.41 23.45
N GLY A 50 8.28 2.03 23.87
CA GLY A 50 8.91 0.76 23.50
C GLY A 50 8.89 0.54 21.98
N ALA A 51 8.63 -0.71 21.59
CA ALA A 51 8.53 -1.12 20.18
C ALA A 51 7.15 -0.84 19.54
N ARG A 52 6.22 -0.19 20.23
CA ARG A 52 4.86 0.04 19.72
C ARG A 52 4.80 0.91 18.48
N LEU A 53 5.80 1.78 18.28
CA LEU A 53 5.89 2.72 17.15
C LEU A 53 6.89 2.25 16.08
N GLU A 54 7.16 0.95 16.00
CA GLU A 54 7.92 0.40 14.87
C GLU A 54 7.02 0.25 13.63
N PRO A 55 7.58 0.35 12.40
CA PRO A 55 6.82 0.18 11.16
C PRO A 55 5.96 -1.09 11.16
N PHE A 56 4.84 -1.04 10.45
CA PHE A 56 3.79 -2.08 10.35
C PHE A 56 2.93 -2.26 11.59
N SER A 57 3.24 -1.63 12.73
CA SER A 57 2.40 -1.72 13.94
C SER A 57 1.08 -0.98 13.74
N MET A 58 -0.03 -1.60 14.11
CA MET A 58 -1.31 -0.94 14.28
C MET A 58 -1.47 -0.54 15.74
N VAL A 59 -1.74 0.72 15.96
CA VAL A 59 -1.79 1.33 17.29
C VAL A 59 -3.01 2.22 17.46
N ASP A 60 -3.47 2.34 18.70
CA ASP A 60 -4.33 3.41 19.16
C ASP A 60 -3.43 4.50 19.73
N VAL A 61 -3.44 5.69 19.14
CA VAL A 61 -2.53 6.77 19.46
C VAL A 61 -3.26 8.01 19.92
N GLN A 62 -2.80 8.62 21.00
CA GLN A 62 -3.22 9.95 21.42
C GLN A 62 -2.16 10.97 20.99
N LEU A 63 -2.61 12.01 20.33
CA LEU A 63 -1.81 13.04 19.74
C LEU A 63 -2.16 14.42 20.28
N HIS A 64 -1.16 15.27 20.44
CA HIS A 64 -1.34 16.69 20.68
C HIS A 64 -1.02 17.45 19.39
N ALA A 65 -1.99 18.15 18.85
CA ALA A 65 -1.83 18.91 17.60
C ALA A 65 -0.76 19.99 17.72
N GLY A 66 0.23 19.95 16.82
CA GLY A 66 1.31 20.91 16.68
C GLY A 66 1.09 21.88 15.52
N ARG A 67 2.07 22.73 15.22
CA ARG A 67 2.03 23.62 14.06
C ARG A 67 2.46 22.93 12.76
N SER A 68 3.48 22.08 12.82
CA SER A 68 4.06 21.35 11.69
C SER A 68 4.14 19.86 11.96
N LEU A 69 4.36 19.44 13.19
CA LEU A 69 4.42 18.06 13.64
C LEU A 69 3.59 17.97 14.92
N ASP A 70 2.79 16.92 15.00
CA ASP A 70 2.08 16.56 16.22
C ASP A 70 3.03 15.94 17.24
N VAL A 71 2.55 15.70 18.45
CA VAL A 71 3.33 15.05 19.50
C VAL A 71 2.57 13.83 20.01
N VAL A 72 3.19 12.66 19.97
CA VAL A 72 2.65 11.44 20.56
C VAL A 72 2.65 11.57 22.08
N THR A 73 1.47 11.50 22.69
CA THR A 73 1.30 11.58 24.15
C THR A 73 1.08 10.21 24.77
N GLN A 74 0.30 9.33 24.12
CA GLN A 74 0.05 7.95 24.53
C GLN A 74 -0.02 7.04 23.30
N VAL A 75 0.31 5.76 23.49
CA VAL A 75 0.20 4.73 22.46
C VAL A 75 -0.10 3.38 23.08
N GLU A 76 -1.06 2.68 22.51
CA GLU A 76 -1.42 1.30 22.82
C GLU A 76 -1.36 0.46 21.55
N THR A 77 -0.85 -0.77 21.63
CA THR A 77 -0.78 -1.67 20.48
C THR A 77 -2.15 -2.33 20.29
N ILE A 78 -2.70 -2.23 19.08
CA ILE A 78 -3.90 -2.98 18.66
C ILE A 78 -3.45 -4.31 18.03
N GLU A 79 -2.58 -4.24 16.99
CA GLU A 79 -2.06 -5.42 16.30
C GLU A 79 -0.54 -5.25 16.03
N PRO A 80 0.31 -6.12 16.59
CA PRO A 80 1.76 -6.03 16.42
C PRO A 80 2.21 -6.76 15.13
N PHE A 81 1.83 -6.30 13.95
CA PHE A 81 2.22 -6.92 12.69
C PHE A 81 3.73 -6.89 12.44
N SER A 82 4.48 -6.00 13.09
CA SER A 82 5.91 -5.85 12.90
C SER A 82 6.70 -7.15 13.13
N ALA A 83 6.42 -7.90 14.20
CA ALA A 83 7.14 -9.12 14.51
C ALA A 83 6.93 -10.23 13.44
N PRO A 84 5.71 -10.63 13.07
CA PRO A 84 5.50 -11.64 12.04
C PRO A 84 5.93 -11.18 10.64
N VAL A 85 5.84 -9.88 10.32
CA VAL A 85 6.29 -9.33 9.04
C VAL A 85 7.82 -9.36 8.95
N CYS A 86 8.53 -8.94 9.99
CA CYS A 86 9.99 -8.89 9.99
C CYS A 86 10.67 -10.27 10.13
N SER A 87 9.92 -11.33 10.40
CA SER A 87 10.47 -12.70 10.53
C SER A 87 10.80 -13.36 9.19
N ASP A 88 10.39 -12.79 8.07
CA ASP A 88 10.55 -13.34 6.72
C ASP A 88 10.87 -12.23 5.74
N TYR A 89 11.93 -12.40 4.96
CA TYR A 89 12.43 -11.38 4.05
C TYR A 89 11.44 -11.06 2.92
N ALA A 90 10.80 -12.06 2.32
CA ALA A 90 9.83 -11.85 1.26
C ALA A 90 8.61 -11.08 1.76
N VAL A 91 8.10 -11.42 2.94
CA VAL A 91 6.99 -10.70 3.59
C VAL A 91 7.40 -9.28 3.96
N PHE A 92 8.60 -9.10 4.51
CA PHE A 92 9.12 -7.78 4.89
C PHE A 92 9.24 -6.85 3.69
N THR A 93 9.79 -7.32 2.56
CA THR A 93 9.94 -6.49 1.35
C THR A 93 8.60 -6.13 0.73
N CYS A 94 7.65 -7.08 0.68
CA CYS A 94 6.28 -6.82 0.24
C CYS A 94 5.57 -5.80 1.15
N ALA A 95 5.59 -6.00 2.47
CA ALA A 95 4.98 -5.06 3.42
C ALA A 95 5.64 -3.67 3.39
N SER A 96 6.96 -3.61 3.20
CA SER A 96 7.69 -2.34 3.02
C SER A 96 7.20 -1.59 1.77
N THR A 97 6.90 -2.31 0.68
CA THR A 97 6.35 -1.71 -0.54
C THR A 97 4.92 -1.22 -0.31
N MET A 98 4.11 -1.94 0.46
CA MET A 98 2.76 -1.49 0.81
C MET A 98 2.76 -0.19 1.61
N VAL A 99 3.57 -0.09 2.67
CA VAL A 99 3.60 1.12 3.50
C VAL A 99 4.24 2.30 2.77
N GLU A 100 5.24 2.06 1.88
CA GLU A 100 5.79 3.10 1.02
C GLU A 100 4.74 3.61 0.02
N THR A 101 3.92 2.72 -0.55
CA THR A 101 2.82 3.09 -1.44
C THR A 101 1.76 3.89 -0.71
N ALA A 102 1.34 3.42 0.49
CA ALA A 102 0.40 4.16 1.32
C ALA A 102 0.90 5.57 1.64
N GLU A 103 2.17 5.70 2.07
CA GLU A 103 2.79 7.00 2.36
C GLU A 103 2.68 7.95 1.15
N ARG A 104 2.94 7.45 -0.06
CA ARG A 104 2.88 8.24 -1.30
C ARG A 104 1.46 8.67 -1.69
N LEU A 105 0.51 7.73 -1.61
CA LEU A 105 -0.88 7.98 -2.02
C LEU A 105 -1.66 8.86 -1.03
N THR A 106 -1.16 8.99 0.20
CA THR A 106 -1.83 9.76 1.27
C THR A 106 -1.03 10.98 1.72
N GLU A 107 0.12 11.27 1.07
CA GLU A 107 0.88 12.49 1.27
C GLU A 107 0.04 13.70 0.80
N ASP A 108 -0.14 14.69 1.66
CA ASP A 108 -0.95 15.87 1.38
C ASP A 108 -0.11 16.88 0.60
N ASP A 109 -0.06 16.74 -0.72
CA ASP A 109 0.66 17.65 -1.64
C ASP A 109 -0.17 18.90 -2.01
N GLY A 110 -1.34 19.12 -1.36
CA GLY A 110 -2.17 20.32 -1.50
C GLY A 110 -2.94 20.45 -2.82
N ASP A 111 -2.55 19.76 -3.89
CA ASP A 111 -3.14 19.88 -5.24
C ASP A 111 -3.98 18.66 -5.68
N LEU A 112 -3.75 17.49 -5.12
CA LEU A 112 -4.56 16.29 -5.36
C LEU A 112 -5.54 16.15 -4.20
N GLY A 113 -6.82 16.34 -4.47
CA GLY A 113 -7.89 16.21 -3.47
C GLY A 113 -7.68 14.97 -2.60
N THR A 114 -7.94 15.10 -1.30
CA THR A 114 -7.73 14.08 -0.29
C THR A 114 -8.19 12.71 -0.79
N THR A 115 -7.24 11.85 -1.16
CA THR A 115 -7.50 10.44 -1.42
C THR A 115 -8.26 9.89 -0.21
N ASP A 116 -9.30 9.08 -0.42
CA ASP A 116 -10.18 8.56 0.63
C ASP A 116 -9.36 7.80 1.70
N SER A 117 -8.78 8.57 2.63
CA SER A 117 -7.85 8.09 3.65
C SER A 117 -8.41 6.95 4.51
N PRO A 118 -9.71 6.94 4.90
CA PRO A 118 -10.28 5.81 5.63
C PRO A 118 -10.27 4.50 4.84
N GLN A 119 -10.52 4.54 3.53
CA GLN A 119 -10.50 3.34 2.70
C GLN A 119 -9.07 2.87 2.45
N GLN A 120 -8.10 3.77 2.24
CA GLN A 120 -6.68 3.43 2.17
C GLN A 120 -6.18 2.80 3.48
N PHE A 121 -6.60 3.33 4.63
CA PHE A 121 -6.30 2.76 5.93
C PHE A 121 -6.82 1.31 6.06
N LEU A 122 -8.10 1.08 5.75
CA LEU A 122 -8.71 -0.25 5.85
C LEU A 122 -8.06 -1.24 4.88
N LEU A 123 -7.73 -0.80 3.67
CA LEU A 123 -7.03 -1.62 2.68
C LEU A 123 -5.64 -2.03 3.16
N LEU A 124 -4.85 -1.08 3.67
CA LEU A 124 -3.51 -1.35 4.20
C LEU A 124 -3.58 -2.29 5.42
N TYR A 125 -4.52 -2.05 6.34
CA TYR A 125 -4.75 -2.92 7.50
C TYR A 125 -5.03 -4.36 7.06
N GLY A 126 -5.98 -4.56 6.14
CA GLY A 126 -6.33 -5.88 5.63
C GLY A 126 -5.15 -6.59 4.97
N ALA A 127 -4.35 -5.86 4.19
CA ALA A 127 -3.17 -6.41 3.52
C ALA A 127 -2.07 -6.80 4.51
N LEU A 128 -1.75 -5.96 5.49
CA LEU A 128 -0.78 -6.29 6.55
C LEU A 128 -1.26 -7.47 7.42
N ALA A 129 -2.55 -7.55 7.72
CA ALA A 129 -3.15 -8.68 8.44
C ALA A 129 -3.04 -9.99 7.64
N ALA A 130 -3.26 -9.95 6.31
CA ALA A 130 -3.10 -11.11 5.43
C ALA A 130 -1.63 -11.56 5.38
N MET A 131 -0.68 -10.61 5.29
CA MET A 131 0.76 -10.87 5.35
C MET A 131 1.18 -11.53 6.67
N ALA A 132 0.80 -10.93 7.79
CA ALA A 132 1.17 -11.41 9.12
C ALA A 132 0.61 -12.81 9.42
N ARG A 133 -0.58 -13.11 8.89
CA ARG A 133 -1.28 -14.39 9.07
C ARG A 133 -0.97 -15.42 7.98
N ARG A 134 -0.11 -15.08 7.01
CA ARG A 134 0.29 -15.97 5.90
C ARG A 134 -0.90 -16.58 5.14
N ARG A 135 -1.94 -15.78 4.89
CA ARG A 135 -3.17 -16.29 4.24
C ARG A 135 -2.98 -16.63 2.78
N HIS A 136 -2.12 -15.88 2.09
CA HIS A 136 -1.84 -16.00 0.65
C HIS A 136 -0.36 -15.79 0.38
N ALA A 137 0.11 -16.10 -0.82
CA ALA A 137 1.49 -15.83 -1.22
C ALA A 137 1.79 -14.32 -1.12
N PRO A 138 2.94 -13.91 -0.54
CA PRO A 138 3.26 -12.50 -0.30
C PRO A 138 3.18 -11.62 -1.57
N GLY A 139 3.65 -12.11 -2.71
CA GLY A 139 3.57 -11.40 -3.99
C GLY A 139 2.14 -11.13 -4.44
N LEU A 140 1.22 -12.09 -4.29
CA LEU A 140 -0.20 -11.90 -4.63
C LEU A 140 -0.87 -10.87 -3.73
N VAL A 141 -0.58 -10.90 -2.41
CA VAL A 141 -1.10 -9.89 -1.47
C VAL A 141 -0.59 -8.51 -1.82
N LEU A 142 0.70 -8.38 -2.16
CA LEU A 142 1.28 -7.12 -2.61
C LEU A 142 0.61 -6.61 -3.88
N ASP A 143 0.51 -7.43 -4.93
CA ASP A 143 -0.04 -7.02 -6.22
C ASP A 143 -1.52 -6.64 -6.09
N SER A 144 -2.31 -7.40 -5.32
CA SER A 144 -3.70 -7.04 -4.99
C SER A 144 -3.79 -5.71 -4.25
N TYR A 145 -2.93 -5.50 -3.25
CA TYR A 145 -2.88 -4.23 -2.52
C TYR A 145 -2.57 -3.06 -3.44
N LEU A 146 -1.54 -3.18 -4.29
CA LEU A 146 -1.11 -2.12 -5.19
C LEU A 146 -2.21 -1.72 -6.19
N LEU A 147 -2.85 -2.70 -6.83
CA LEU A 147 -3.95 -2.44 -7.77
C LEU A 147 -5.14 -1.75 -7.09
N ARG A 148 -5.52 -2.23 -5.91
CA ARG A 148 -6.66 -1.69 -5.15
C ARG A 148 -6.36 -0.32 -4.55
N ALA A 149 -5.13 -0.08 -4.10
CA ALA A 149 -4.71 1.23 -3.60
C ALA A 149 -4.73 2.29 -4.71
N LEU A 150 -4.27 1.94 -5.92
CA LEU A 150 -4.40 2.79 -7.10
C LEU A 150 -5.86 3.00 -7.52
N ALA A 151 -6.69 1.96 -7.43
CA ALA A 151 -8.12 2.09 -7.73
C ALA A 151 -8.83 3.07 -6.78
N LEU A 152 -8.51 3.05 -5.48
CA LEU A 152 -9.00 4.03 -4.51
C LEU A 152 -8.50 5.45 -4.79
N ALA A 153 -7.34 5.58 -5.43
CA ALA A 153 -6.80 6.87 -5.89
C ALA A 153 -7.37 7.32 -7.25
N GLY A 154 -8.36 6.59 -7.81
CA GLY A 154 -8.98 6.92 -9.09
C GLY A 154 -8.29 6.31 -10.32
N TRP A 155 -7.29 5.46 -10.14
CA TRP A 155 -6.50 4.84 -11.20
C TRP A 155 -6.75 3.32 -11.29
N ALA A 156 -8.02 2.90 -11.31
CA ALA A 156 -8.37 1.50 -11.48
C ALA A 156 -8.04 1.01 -12.89
N PRO A 157 -7.21 -0.05 -13.07
CA PRO A 157 -6.99 -0.58 -14.39
C PRO A 157 -8.22 -1.34 -14.91
N SER A 158 -8.53 -1.20 -16.21
CA SER A 158 -9.50 -2.07 -16.85
C SER A 158 -8.85 -3.41 -17.15
N CYS A 159 -9.43 -4.50 -16.63
CA CYS A 159 -8.93 -5.85 -16.85
C CYS A 159 -9.86 -6.69 -17.76
N PHE A 160 -11.08 -6.26 -17.96
CA PHE A 160 -12.08 -7.01 -18.73
C PHE A 160 -12.47 -6.31 -20.03
N ASP A 161 -12.81 -5.02 -19.97
CA ASP A 161 -13.21 -4.24 -21.11
C ASP A 161 -12.04 -3.42 -21.65
N CYS A 162 -12.13 -2.98 -22.90
CA CYS A 162 -11.13 -2.10 -23.50
C CYS A 162 -11.11 -0.75 -22.76
N ALA A 163 -9.97 -0.38 -22.18
CA ALA A 163 -9.79 0.87 -21.45
C ALA A 163 -10.03 2.14 -22.29
N ARG A 164 -10.06 2.04 -23.63
CA ARG A 164 -10.26 3.17 -24.54
C ARG A 164 -11.69 3.30 -25.07
N CYS A 165 -12.30 2.20 -25.49
CA CYS A 165 -13.63 2.24 -26.14
C CYS A 165 -14.71 1.47 -25.41
N GLY A 166 -14.37 0.76 -24.30
CA GLY A 166 -15.33 -0.04 -23.54
C GLY A 166 -15.74 -1.35 -24.21
N GLU A 167 -15.11 -1.76 -25.34
CA GLU A 167 -15.40 -3.04 -25.99
C GLU A 167 -15.23 -4.19 -25.00
N PRO A 168 -16.24 -5.05 -24.80
CA PRO A 168 -16.12 -6.19 -23.90
C PRO A 168 -15.04 -7.18 -24.35
N GLY A 169 -14.28 -7.72 -23.35
CA GLY A 169 -13.25 -8.72 -23.61
C GLY A 169 -13.78 -10.11 -23.97
N PRO A 170 -12.89 -11.09 -24.09
CA PRO A 170 -11.51 -11.08 -23.58
C PRO A 170 -10.51 -10.34 -24.49
N HIS A 171 -9.59 -9.59 -23.89
CA HIS A 171 -8.50 -8.92 -24.58
C HIS A 171 -7.16 -9.56 -24.26
N THR A 172 -6.21 -9.52 -25.21
CA THR A 172 -4.86 -10.12 -25.08
C THR A 172 -3.75 -9.08 -25.06
N ALA A 173 -4.07 -7.81 -24.93
CA ALA A 173 -3.11 -6.73 -24.87
C ALA A 173 -3.40 -5.81 -23.67
N PHE A 174 -2.34 -5.40 -22.99
CA PHE A 174 -2.37 -4.45 -21.86
C PHE A 174 -1.50 -3.25 -22.19
N HIS A 175 -1.98 -2.04 -21.95
CA HIS A 175 -1.22 -0.82 -22.12
C HIS A 175 -1.34 0.09 -20.90
N VAL A 176 -0.23 0.34 -20.23
CA VAL A 176 -0.15 1.09 -18.95
C VAL A 176 -0.79 2.47 -19.09
N GLN A 177 -0.38 3.24 -20.09
CA GLN A 177 -0.86 4.62 -20.29
C GLN A 177 -2.32 4.69 -20.75
N ALA A 178 -2.84 3.62 -21.35
CA ALA A 178 -4.24 3.55 -21.72
C ALA A 178 -5.15 3.17 -20.54
N GLY A 179 -4.56 2.73 -19.42
CA GLY A 179 -5.28 2.37 -18.23
C GLY A 179 -5.70 0.90 -18.15
N GLY A 180 -5.07 -0.02 -18.92
CA GLY A 180 -5.39 -1.44 -18.80
C GLY A 180 -5.47 -2.20 -20.13
N ALA A 181 -6.42 -3.14 -20.19
CA ALA A 181 -6.70 -3.96 -21.37
C ALA A 181 -7.10 -3.10 -22.58
N VAL A 182 -6.66 -3.48 -23.78
CA VAL A 182 -6.99 -2.79 -25.03
C VAL A 182 -7.37 -3.80 -26.12
N CYS A 183 -8.44 -3.48 -26.85
CA CYS A 183 -8.86 -4.28 -27.99
C CYS A 183 -7.91 -4.10 -29.19
N ALA A 184 -8.03 -4.96 -30.22
CA ALA A 184 -7.17 -4.92 -31.41
C ALA A 184 -7.23 -3.56 -32.12
N SER A 185 -8.41 -2.93 -32.19
CA SER A 185 -8.62 -1.65 -32.87
C SER A 185 -8.03 -0.45 -32.11
N CYS A 186 -7.97 -0.54 -30.77
CA CYS A 186 -7.50 0.53 -29.90
C CYS A 186 -6.04 0.34 -29.44
N ARG A 187 -5.41 -0.78 -29.77
CA ARG A 187 -4.07 -1.18 -29.31
C ARG A 187 -2.99 -0.16 -29.73
N PRO A 188 -2.39 0.60 -28.80
CA PRO A 188 -1.30 1.51 -29.14
C PRO A 188 0.03 0.75 -29.32
N ALA A 189 1.02 1.42 -29.93
CA ALA A 189 2.41 0.94 -29.91
C ALA A 189 2.92 0.84 -28.45
N GLY A 190 3.70 -0.20 -28.13
CA GLY A 190 4.20 -0.45 -26.78
C GLY A 190 3.23 -1.23 -25.88
N SER A 191 2.07 -1.67 -26.39
CA SER A 191 1.19 -2.60 -25.66
C SER A 191 1.89 -3.94 -25.45
N VAL A 192 1.78 -4.47 -24.25
CA VAL A 192 2.30 -5.79 -23.88
C VAL A 192 1.27 -6.85 -24.21
N GLU A 193 1.70 -7.94 -24.81
CA GLU A 193 0.83 -9.10 -25.03
C GLU A 193 0.65 -9.88 -23.74
N VAL A 194 -0.58 -10.20 -23.39
CA VAL A 194 -0.97 -10.79 -22.11
C VAL A 194 -1.85 -12.01 -22.34
N SER A 195 -1.54 -13.11 -21.66
CA SER A 195 -2.40 -14.30 -21.73
C SER A 195 -3.77 -14.02 -21.08
N PRO A 196 -4.85 -14.69 -21.54
CA PRO A 196 -6.16 -14.56 -20.91
C PRO A 196 -6.16 -14.89 -19.41
N ARG A 197 -5.35 -15.87 -18.99
CA ARG A 197 -5.20 -16.26 -17.58
C ARG A 197 -4.52 -15.16 -16.76
N THR A 198 -3.47 -14.54 -17.30
CA THR A 198 -2.80 -13.40 -16.62
C THR A 198 -3.76 -12.20 -16.50
N MET A 199 -4.58 -11.94 -17.54
CA MET A 199 -5.58 -10.88 -17.49
C MET A 199 -6.68 -11.17 -16.44
N ALA A 200 -7.15 -12.42 -16.38
CA ALA A 200 -8.09 -12.86 -15.34
C ALA A 200 -7.49 -12.74 -13.94
N LEU A 201 -6.20 -13.07 -13.77
CA LEU A 201 -5.50 -12.90 -12.50
C LEU A 201 -5.43 -11.43 -12.08
N LEU A 202 -5.12 -10.48 -12.99
CA LEU A 202 -5.16 -9.05 -12.67
C LEU A 202 -6.55 -8.60 -12.19
N GLY A 203 -7.62 -9.07 -12.86
CA GLY A 203 -8.99 -8.82 -12.44
C GLY A 203 -9.32 -9.40 -11.07
N ALA A 204 -8.88 -10.62 -10.79
CA ALA A 204 -9.06 -11.29 -9.50
C ALA A 204 -8.33 -10.56 -8.37
N LEU A 205 -7.08 -10.13 -8.59
CA LEU A 205 -6.30 -9.35 -7.63
C LEU A 205 -6.95 -7.99 -7.34
N LEU A 206 -7.51 -7.33 -8.35
CA LEU A 206 -8.22 -6.06 -8.21
C LEU A 206 -9.54 -6.22 -7.44
N SER A 207 -10.32 -7.27 -7.73
CA SER A 207 -11.59 -7.53 -7.06
C SER A 207 -11.45 -8.20 -5.69
N GLY A 208 -10.32 -8.85 -5.41
CA GLY A 208 -10.09 -9.65 -4.21
C GLY A 208 -10.65 -11.07 -4.32
N ASP A 209 -10.77 -11.62 -5.52
CA ASP A 209 -11.10 -13.03 -5.76
C ASP A 209 -9.87 -13.90 -5.48
N TRP A 210 -9.71 -14.27 -4.22
CA TRP A 210 -8.60 -15.07 -3.75
C TRP A 210 -8.64 -16.52 -4.21
N ALA A 211 -9.83 -17.06 -4.54
CA ALA A 211 -9.96 -18.41 -5.05
C ALA A 211 -9.22 -18.54 -6.40
N LEU A 212 -9.44 -17.60 -7.31
CA LEU A 212 -8.75 -17.56 -8.59
C LEU A 212 -7.26 -17.16 -8.42
N ALA A 213 -6.97 -16.21 -7.55
CA ALA A 213 -5.60 -15.72 -7.37
C ALA A 213 -4.67 -16.81 -6.81
N ASP A 214 -5.10 -17.58 -5.81
CA ASP A 214 -4.31 -18.64 -5.21
C ASP A 214 -4.11 -19.85 -6.14
N ASP A 215 -5.07 -20.13 -7.05
CA ASP A 215 -4.98 -21.20 -8.06
C ASP A 215 -4.08 -20.83 -9.26
N SER A 216 -3.58 -19.60 -9.34
CA SER A 216 -2.76 -19.15 -10.45
C SER A 216 -1.36 -19.78 -10.49
N GLU A 217 -0.83 -19.98 -11.70
CA GLU A 217 0.50 -20.56 -11.91
C GLU A 217 1.63 -19.53 -11.70
N PRO A 218 2.86 -19.95 -11.34
CA PRO A 218 4.00 -19.06 -11.15
C PRO A 218 4.29 -18.14 -12.36
N ARG A 219 4.12 -18.65 -13.59
CA ARG A 219 4.30 -17.88 -14.82
C ARG A 219 3.28 -16.75 -14.93
N GLU A 220 2.03 -17.01 -14.58
CA GLU A 220 0.95 -16.02 -14.58
C GLU A 220 1.20 -14.94 -13.52
N ARG A 221 1.61 -15.36 -12.32
CA ARG A 221 1.98 -14.46 -11.22
C ARG A 221 3.13 -13.53 -11.59
N SER A 222 4.20 -14.08 -12.20
CA SER A 222 5.35 -13.29 -12.64
C SER A 222 4.96 -12.27 -13.72
N ALA A 223 4.13 -12.67 -14.68
CA ALA A 223 3.64 -11.77 -15.73
C ALA A 223 2.74 -10.65 -15.15
N ALA A 224 1.79 -11.02 -14.27
CA ALA A 224 0.90 -10.06 -13.61
C ALA A 224 1.69 -9.06 -12.75
N SER A 225 2.65 -9.56 -11.93
CA SER A 225 3.50 -8.71 -11.09
C SER A 225 4.34 -7.73 -11.89
N GLY A 226 4.82 -8.13 -13.07
CA GLY A 226 5.50 -7.24 -14.02
C GLY A 226 4.61 -6.08 -14.49
N LEU A 227 3.37 -6.38 -14.85
CA LEU A 227 2.38 -5.37 -15.27
C LEU A 227 1.97 -4.46 -14.13
N VAL A 228 1.71 -5.01 -12.94
CA VAL A 228 1.39 -4.22 -11.73
C VAL A 228 2.50 -3.25 -11.40
N SER A 229 3.77 -3.70 -11.43
CA SER A 229 4.92 -2.83 -11.18
C SER A 229 5.04 -1.69 -12.20
N ALA A 230 4.83 -1.99 -13.48
CA ALA A 230 4.88 -0.97 -14.53
C ALA A 230 3.74 0.05 -14.33
N TYR A 231 2.54 -0.44 -13.97
CA TYR A 231 1.37 0.39 -13.72
C TYR A 231 1.55 1.33 -12.52
N VAL A 232 2.02 0.79 -11.40
CA VAL A 232 2.34 1.58 -10.19
C VAL A 232 3.42 2.63 -10.48
N THR A 233 4.49 2.23 -11.19
CA THR A 233 5.59 3.15 -11.51
C THR A 233 5.12 4.31 -12.38
N TRP A 234 4.20 4.05 -13.30
CA TRP A 234 3.60 5.07 -14.17
C TRP A 234 2.78 6.08 -13.38
N HIS A 235 1.85 5.61 -12.54
CA HIS A 235 0.91 6.48 -11.83
C HIS A 235 1.54 7.25 -10.66
N LEU A 236 2.55 6.67 -9.99
CA LEU A 236 3.23 7.36 -8.90
C LEU A 236 4.36 8.31 -9.39
N GLU A 237 4.63 8.36 -10.72
CA GLU A 237 5.68 9.18 -11.35
C GLU A 237 7.09 9.00 -10.75
N ARG A 238 7.23 8.22 -9.68
CA ARG A 238 8.45 7.94 -8.95
C ARG A 238 8.52 6.44 -8.63
N ARG A 239 9.69 5.85 -8.83
CA ARG A 239 9.91 4.45 -8.44
C ARG A 239 9.81 4.29 -6.93
N LEU A 240 9.07 3.29 -6.48
CA LEU A 240 9.09 2.83 -5.11
C LEU A 240 10.46 2.17 -4.84
N ARG A 241 11.15 2.61 -3.78
CA ARG A 241 12.48 2.09 -3.44
C ARG A 241 12.41 0.64 -2.98
N SER A 242 11.38 0.32 -2.22
CA SER A 242 11.14 -1.02 -1.69
C SER A 242 10.75 -2.03 -2.78
N LEU A 243 10.08 -1.60 -3.87
CA LEU A 243 9.67 -2.50 -4.95
C LEU A 243 10.85 -3.17 -5.67
N ALA A 244 12.02 -2.53 -5.67
CA ALA A 244 13.24 -3.12 -6.23
C ALA A 244 13.82 -4.27 -5.37
N LEU A 245 13.37 -4.41 -4.13
CA LEU A 245 13.81 -5.44 -3.18
C LEU A 245 12.88 -6.66 -3.17
N VAL A 246 11.71 -6.57 -3.81
CA VAL A 246 10.74 -7.66 -3.87
C VAL A 246 11.24 -8.72 -4.83
N GLU A 247 11.48 -9.92 -4.32
CA GLU A 247 11.79 -11.09 -5.15
C GLU A 247 10.52 -11.52 -5.91
N ARG A 248 10.61 -11.54 -7.24
CA ARG A 248 9.53 -11.98 -8.12
C ARG A 248 9.81 -13.42 -8.53
N THR A 249 9.27 -14.34 -7.76
CA THR A 249 9.32 -15.79 -8.07
C THR A 249 8.07 -16.22 -8.82
#